data_7264ad650cd2c73d967435b27adb326a
#
_entry.id   7264ad650cd2c73d967435b27adb326a
#
_cell.length_a   1.000
_cell.length_b   1.000
_cell.length_c   1.000
_cell.angle_alpha   90.00
_cell.angle_beta   90.00
_cell.angle_gamma   90.00
#
_symmetry.space_group_name_H-M   'P 1'
#
loop_
_entity.id
_entity.type
_entity.pdbx_description
1 polymer ?
#
loop_
_entity_poly.entity_id
_entity_poly.type
_entity_poly.pdbx_seq_one_letter_code
_entity_poly.pdbx_strand_id
1 'polypeptide(L)'
;MKSLIALCLLVFLTGCASQQHQQHRHYHPAKGDGTGYKELALSETHYRVQFKLRGQQRATAERYALRRAAELTLQQGYDWFVVIKKTQRRLEDEPAFPARREAITQRHCGLLGCRSTRYARPDEDPFDEEAYTLVLLEIQMGRGVRPEKNSYDAETTRTII
;
A
#
# COMPACT_ATOMS: atom_id res chain seq x y z
N MET A 1 29.72 37.35 -17.34
CA MET A 1 29.73 36.59 -16.08
C MET A 1 28.39 36.63 -15.33
N LYS A 2 27.71 37.78 -15.25
CA LYS A 2 26.40 37.91 -14.55
C LYS A 2 25.28 37.14 -15.22
N SER A 3 25.25 36.99 -16.55
CA SER A 3 24.21 36.22 -17.28
C SER A 3 24.35 34.71 -17.12
N LEU A 4 25.54 34.16 -16.94
CA LEU A 4 25.78 32.73 -16.72
C LEU A 4 25.32 32.28 -15.34
N ILE A 5 25.46 33.13 -14.32
CA ILE A 5 25.00 32.85 -12.96
C ILE A 5 23.48 32.83 -12.90
N ALA A 6 22.80 33.72 -13.62
CA ALA A 6 21.33 33.73 -13.69
C ALA A 6 20.75 32.48 -14.39
N LEU A 7 21.44 31.96 -15.41
CA LEU A 7 21.04 30.77 -16.12
C LEU A 7 21.19 29.48 -15.24
N CYS A 8 22.26 29.38 -14.46
CA CYS A 8 22.46 28.28 -13.52
C CYS A 8 21.43 28.26 -12.37
N LEU A 9 20.99 29.44 -11.90
CA LEU A 9 19.97 29.52 -10.83
C LEU A 9 18.59 29.03 -11.28
N LEU A 10 18.24 29.20 -12.56
CA LEU A 10 16.95 28.72 -13.12
C LEU A 10 16.88 27.20 -13.26
N VAL A 11 17.97 26.48 -13.41
CA VAL A 11 18.00 25.03 -13.58
C VAL A 11 17.79 24.29 -12.26
N PHE A 12 18.10 24.90 -11.10
CA PHE A 12 17.93 24.28 -9.79
C PHE A 12 16.48 24.27 -9.27
N LEU A 13 15.56 25.00 -9.90
CA LEU A 13 14.16 25.08 -9.43
C LEU A 13 13.23 24.00 -10.00
N THR A 14 13.67 23.17 -10.94
CA THR A 14 12.81 22.17 -11.60
C THR A 14 12.88 20.78 -10.98
N GLY A 15 13.66 20.56 -9.94
CA GLY A 15 13.98 19.22 -9.39
C GLY A 15 13.01 18.62 -8.38
N CYS A 16 12.03 19.36 -7.81
CA CYS A 16 11.27 18.88 -6.66
C CYS A 16 9.85 18.37 -6.95
N ALA A 17 9.37 18.33 -8.19
CA ALA A 17 7.97 18.03 -8.49
C ALA A 17 7.65 16.53 -8.65
N SER A 18 8.62 15.64 -8.77
CA SER A 18 8.37 14.25 -9.19
C SER A 18 8.12 13.23 -8.07
N GLN A 19 8.41 13.55 -6.81
CA GLN A 19 8.23 12.57 -5.71
C GLN A 19 6.81 12.53 -5.13
N GLN A 20 6.02 13.59 -5.25
CA GLN A 20 4.65 13.62 -4.71
C GLN A 20 3.65 12.77 -5.52
N HIS A 21 3.91 12.51 -6.79
CA HIS A 21 2.94 11.82 -7.66
C HIS A 21 2.82 10.31 -7.40
N GLN A 22 3.82 9.67 -6.78
CA GLN A 22 3.77 8.23 -6.48
C GLN A 22 2.98 7.89 -5.22
N GLN A 23 2.91 8.79 -4.23
CA GLN A 23 2.17 8.55 -2.98
C GLN A 23 0.66 8.47 -3.19
N HIS A 24 0.10 9.23 -4.13
CA HIS A 24 -1.34 9.24 -4.40
C HIS A 24 -1.88 7.98 -5.08
N ARG A 25 -1.03 7.20 -5.77
CA ARG A 25 -1.48 6.00 -6.50
C ARG A 25 -1.96 4.86 -5.60
N HIS A 26 -1.42 4.76 -4.39
CA HIS A 26 -1.72 3.66 -3.47
C HIS A 26 -2.74 4.03 -2.38
N TYR A 27 -2.97 5.33 -2.16
CA TYR A 27 -3.88 5.82 -1.13
C TYR A 27 -5.25 6.16 -1.72
N HIS A 28 -6.13 5.18 -1.74
CA HIS A 28 -7.49 5.29 -2.29
C HIS A 28 -8.44 4.32 -1.55
N PRO A 29 -9.76 4.53 -1.63
CA PRO A 29 -10.74 3.56 -1.14
C PRO A 29 -10.58 2.22 -1.86
N ALA A 30 -10.60 1.12 -1.13
CA ALA A 30 -10.54 -0.21 -1.71
C ALA A 30 -11.86 -0.55 -2.41
N LYS A 31 -11.76 -1.12 -3.62
CA LYS A 31 -12.89 -1.68 -4.33
C LYS A 31 -12.94 -3.20 -4.09
N GLY A 32 -14.05 -3.71 -3.54
CA GLY A 32 -14.13 -5.12 -3.17
C GLY A 32 -12.96 -5.51 -2.24
N ASP A 33 -12.27 -6.60 -2.48
CA ASP A 33 -11.11 -7.04 -1.69
C ASP A 33 -9.75 -6.53 -2.22
N GLY A 34 -9.79 -5.51 -3.07
CA GLY A 34 -8.61 -4.88 -3.66
C GLY A 34 -7.74 -4.10 -2.66
N THR A 35 -6.68 -3.48 -3.19
CA THR A 35 -5.78 -2.58 -2.45
C THR A 35 -6.48 -1.28 -2.05
N GLY A 36 -5.90 -0.57 -1.07
CA GLY A 36 -6.44 0.67 -0.53
C GLY A 36 -7.01 0.53 0.87
N TYR A 37 -7.80 1.52 1.30
CA TYR A 37 -8.37 1.53 2.64
C TYR A 37 -9.85 1.14 2.67
N LYS A 38 -10.26 0.52 3.77
CA LYS A 38 -11.65 0.26 4.15
C LYS A 38 -11.87 0.67 5.61
N GLU A 39 -13.09 0.99 5.93
CA GLU A 39 -13.50 1.37 7.27
C GLU A 39 -14.75 0.59 7.67
N LEU A 40 -14.82 0.26 8.94
CA LEU A 40 -15.97 -0.36 9.55
C LEU A 40 -16.24 0.34 10.89
N ALA A 41 -17.41 0.93 11.01
CA ALA A 41 -17.89 1.46 12.28
C ALA A 41 -18.26 0.29 13.20
N LEU A 42 -17.68 0.25 14.39
CA LEU A 42 -18.01 -0.72 15.45
C LEU A 42 -18.95 -0.07 16.48
N SER A 43 -18.80 1.25 16.71
CA SER A 43 -19.71 2.12 17.48
C SER A 43 -19.53 3.57 17.01
N GLU A 44 -20.15 4.52 17.69
CA GLU A 44 -20.02 5.95 17.39
C GLU A 44 -18.57 6.47 17.46
N THR A 45 -17.78 5.94 18.39
CA THR A 45 -16.38 6.35 18.61
C THR A 45 -15.36 5.28 18.25
N HIS A 46 -15.81 4.07 17.96
CA HIS A 46 -14.98 2.92 17.69
C HIS A 46 -15.03 2.55 16.21
N TYR A 47 -13.88 2.47 15.58
CA TYR A 47 -13.76 2.10 14.16
C TYR A 47 -12.64 1.10 13.95
N ARG A 48 -12.81 0.29 12.93
CA ARG A 48 -11.74 -0.53 12.36
C ARG A 48 -11.34 0.08 11.02
N VAL A 49 -10.07 0.45 10.90
CA VAL A 49 -9.45 0.94 9.67
C VAL A 49 -8.56 -0.15 9.13
N GLN A 50 -8.76 -0.50 7.87
CA GLN A 50 -7.97 -1.47 7.14
C GLN A 50 -7.22 -0.77 6.01
N PHE A 51 -5.96 -1.14 5.79
CA PHE A 51 -5.20 -0.76 4.61
C PHE A 51 -4.53 -1.99 3.99
N LYS A 52 -4.79 -2.26 2.72
CA LYS A 52 -4.16 -3.33 1.93
C LYS A 52 -3.26 -2.71 0.87
N LEU A 53 -1.99 -3.07 0.88
CA LEU A 53 -0.97 -2.59 -0.05
C LEU A 53 -0.31 -3.78 -0.75
N ARG A 54 -0.08 -3.68 -2.06
CA ARG A 54 0.70 -4.68 -2.80
C ARG A 54 2.16 -4.62 -2.36
N GLY A 55 2.78 -5.80 -2.23
CA GLY A 55 4.16 -5.94 -1.79
C GLY A 55 4.35 -5.98 -0.28
N GLN A 56 5.62 -5.97 0.14
CA GLN A 56 6.02 -6.19 1.54
C GLN A 56 6.33 -4.89 2.30
N GLN A 57 5.81 -3.77 1.88
CA GLN A 57 6.08 -2.45 2.45
C GLN A 57 5.28 -2.18 3.74
N ARG A 58 5.62 -2.88 4.81
CA ARG A 58 4.90 -2.83 6.10
C ARG A 58 4.79 -1.42 6.67
N ALA A 59 5.89 -0.68 6.72
CA ALA A 59 5.92 0.67 7.28
C ALA A 59 5.05 1.65 6.46
N THR A 60 5.03 1.53 5.14
CA THR A 60 4.20 2.35 4.27
C THR A 60 2.72 2.03 4.45
N ALA A 61 2.35 0.75 4.52
CA ALA A 61 0.98 0.33 4.77
C ALA A 61 0.47 0.81 6.14
N GLU A 62 1.31 0.77 7.18
CA GLU A 62 0.98 1.28 8.52
C GLU A 62 0.78 2.80 8.50
N ARG A 63 1.66 3.54 7.85
CA ARG A 63 1.51 5.00 7.69
C ARG A 63 0.18 5.35 7.03
N TYR A 64 -0.16 4.68 5.95
CA TYR A 64 -1.44 4.93 5.26
C TYR A 64 -2.65 4.56 6.12
N ALA A 65 -2.57 3.47 6.89
CA ALA A 65 -3.64 3.12 7.83
C ALA A 65 -3.81 4.19 8.93
N LEU A 66 -2.71 4.70 9.51
CA LEU A 66 -2.73 5.79 10.50
C LEU A 66 -3.25 7.10 9.90
N ARG A 67 -2.83 7.44 8.70
CA ARG A 67 -3.36 8.61 7.98
C ARG A 67 -4.87 8.50 7.82
N ARG A 68 -5.37 7.34 7.39
CA ARG A 68 -6.82 7.16 7.23
C ARG A 68 -7.56 7.23 8.54
N ALA A 69 -6.99 6.66 9.61
CA ALA A 69 -7.53 6.80 10.97
C ALA A 69 -7.65 8.26 11.39
N ALA A 70 -6.63 9.07 11.11
CA ALA A 70 -6.63 10.51 11.39
C ALA A 70 -7.69 11.27 10.58
N GLU A 71 -7.75 11.04 9.28
CA GLU A 71 -8.77 11.65 8.40
C GLU A 71 -10.19 11.29 8.86
N LEU A 72 -10.43 10.03 9.19
CA LEU A 72 -11.71 9.55 9.68
C LEU A 72 -12.08 10.20 11.02
N THR A 73 -11.11 10.31 11.95
CA THR A 73 -11.28 10.97 13.24
C THR A 73 -11.76 12.39 13.06
N LEU A 74 -11.11 13.18 12.20
CA LEU A 74 -11.52 14.55 11.89
C LEU A 74 -12.88 14.62 11.19
N GLN A 75 -13.16 13.71 10.25
CA GLN A 75 -14.45 13.63 9.56
C GLN A 75 -15.62 13.38 10.52
N GLN A 76 -15.37 12.61 11.59
CA GLN A 76 -16.36 12.35 12.65
C GLN A 76 -16.41 13.46 13.72
N GLY A 77 -15.60 14.52 13.58
CA GLY A 77 -15.57 15.68 14.49
C GLY A 77 -14.84 15.41 15.80
N TYR A 78 -13.90 14.48 15.83
CA TYR A 78 -13.02 14.19 16.97
C TYR A 78 -11.62 14.77 16.73
N ASP A 79 -10.87 14.97 17.83
CA ASP A 79 -9.57 15.66 17.79
C ASP A 79 -8.40 14.66 17.79
N TRP A 80 -8.60 13.51 18.39
CA TRP A 80 -7.57 12.49 18.57
C TRP A 80 -8.15 11.08 18.51
N PHE A 81 -7.27 10.09 18.28
CA PHE A 81 -7.63 8.68 18.37
C PHE A 81 -6.55 7.88 19.12
N VAL A 82 -6.99 6.78 19.74
CA VAL A 82 -6.12 5.78 20.36
C VAL A 82 -6.17 4.53 19.51
N VAL A 83 -5.02 3.91 19.24
CA VAL A 83 -4.96 2.59 18.63
C VAL A 83 -5.09 1.53 19.72
N ILE A 84 -6.26 0.89 19.80
CA ILE A 84 -6.54 -0.16 20.78
C ILE A 84 -5.90 -1.46 20.38
N LYS A 85 -5.95 -1.77 19.07
CA LYS A 85 -5.39 -3.00 18.52
C LYS A 85 -4.81 -2.73 17.14
N LYS A 86 -3.59 -3.25 16.94
CA LYS A 86 -2.92 -3.26 15.65
C LYS A 86 -2.62 -4.70 15.23
N THR A 87 -3.06 -5.05 14.03
CA THR A 87 -2.73 -6.34 13.41
C THR A 87 -2.10 -6.06 12.05
N GLN A 88 -0.99 -6.72 11.77
CA GLN A 88 -0.31 -6.63 10.50
C GLN A 88 -0.08 -8.06 9.98
N ARG A 89 -0.51 -8.32 8.76
CA ARG A 89 -0.41 -9.62 8.11
C ARG A 89 0.16 -9.48 6.71
N ARG A 90 0.92 -10.48 6.29
CA ARG A 90 1.21 -10.74 4.90
C ARG A 90 0.09 -11.63 4.37
N LEU A 91 -0.54 -11.23 3.30
CA LEU A 91 -1.47 -12.05 2.53
C LEU A 91 -0.72 -12.49 1.27
N GLU A 92 -0.66 -13.77 1.07
CA GLU A 92 -0.29 -14.35 -0.21
C GLU A 92 -1.63 -14.59 -0.92
N ASP A 93 -1.77 -14.11 -2.15
CA ASP A 93 -2.91 -14.52 -2.95
C ASP A 93 -2.71 -16.02 -3.20
N GLU A 94 -3.53 -16.83 -2.54
CA GLU A 94 -3.66 -18.21 -2.92
C GLU A 94 -4.17 -18.18 -4.36
N PRO A 95 -3.40 -18.70 -5.35
CA PRO A 95 -3.84 -18.67 -6.73
C PRO A 95 -5.22 -19.34 -6.76
N ALA A 96 -6.24 -18.63 -7.24
CA ALA A 96 -7.63 -19.08 -7.30
C ALA A 96 -7.78 -20.42 -8.04
N PHE A 97 -6.75 -20.80 -8.76
CA PHE A 97 -6.51 -22.15 -9.30
C PHE A 97 -5.04 -22.49 -9.05
N PRO A 98 -4.70 -23.74 -8.65
CA PRO A 98 -3.34 -24.19 -8.73
C PRO A 98 -2.90 -23.89 -10.17
N ALA A 99 -1.98 -22.93 -10.32
CA ALA A 99 -1.49 -22.55 -11.63
C ALA A 99 -1.05 -23.84 -12.31
N ARG A 100 -1.91 -24.33 -13.20
CA ARG A 100 -1.54 -25.42 -14.09
C ARG A 100 -0.42 -24.82 -14.91
N ARG A 101 0.80 -25.05 -14.46
CA ARG A 101 2.02 -24.67 -15.19
C ARG A 101 1.94 -25.42 -16.51
N GLU A 102 1.24 -24.84 -17.46
CA GLU A 102 1.25 -25.32 -18.83
C GLU A 102 2.64 -25.00 -19.37
N ALA A 103 3.57 -25.90 -19.08
CA ALA A 103 4.85 -25.89 -19.74
C ALA A 103 4.57 -26.05 -21.23
N ILE A 104 4.93 -25.03 -22.01
CA ILE A 104 4.85 -25.11 -23.46
C ILE A 104 5.81 -26.21 -23.89
N THR A 105 5.26 -27.31 -24.37
CA THR A 105 6.04 -28.41 -24.89
C THR A 105 6.21 -28.18 -26.39
N GLN A 106 7.39 -27.73 -26.80
CA GLN A 106 7.76 -27.71 -28.23
C GLN A 106 8.35 -29.05 -28.62
N ARG A 107 7.79 -29.62 -29.67
CA ARG A 107 8.28 -30.87 -30.26
C ARG A 107 9.02 -30.55 -31.56
N HIS A 108 10.32 -30.79 -31.56
CA HIS A 108 11.14 -30.70 -32.74
C HIS A 108 11.36 -32.12 -33.29
N CYS A 109 10.91 -32.36 -34.53
CA CYS A 109 11.11 -33.63 -35.20
C CYS A 109 12.14 -33.46 -36.34
N GLY A 110 13.22 -34.25 -36.34
CA GLY A 110 14.23 -34.36 -37.39
C GLY A 110 14.26 -35.77 -37.95
N LEU A 111 15.17 -36.02 -38.93
CA LEU A 111 15.29 -37.30 -39.62
C LEU A 111 15.58 -38.50 -38.68
N LEU A 112 16.12 -38.25 -37.49
CA LEU A 112 16.55 -39.27 -36.53
C LEU A 112 15.63 -39.38 -35.30
N GLY A 113 14.48 -38.67 -35.28
CA GLY A 113 13.53 -38.74 -34.19
C GLY A 113 12.97 -37.39 -33.73
N CYS A 114 12.02 -37.43 -32.79
CA CYS A 114 11.41 -36.24 -32.21
C CYS A 114 11.94 -36.01 -30.80
N ARG A 115 12.40 -34.78 -30.51
CA ARG A 115 12.77 -34.34 -29.16
C ARG A 115 11.72 -33.34 -28.64
N SER A 116 11.18 -33.59 -27.46
CA SER A 116 10.28 -32.66 -26.79
C SER A 116 11.08 -31.85 -25.77
N THR A 117 11.05 -30.53 -25.90
CA THR A 117 11.67 -29.63 -24.95
C THR A 117 10.55 -28.85 -24.25
N ARG A 118 10.54 -28.88 -22.90
CA ARG A 118 9.63 -28.08 -22.09
C ARG A 118 10.31 -26.78 -21.75
N TYR A 119 9.68 -25.69 -22.10
CA TYR A 119 10.10 -24.34 -21.70
C TYR A 119 9.11 -23.80 -20.65
N ALA A 120 9.64 -23.27 -19.56
CA ALA A 120 8.84 -22.38 -18.69
C ALA A 120 8.56 -21.10 -19.48
N ARG A 121 7.38 -20.52 -19.33
CA ARG A 121 7.04 -19.26 -19.98
C ARG A 121 7.99 -18.17 -19.47
N PRO A 122 8.72 -17.43 -20.33
CA PRO A 122 9.73 -16.45 -19.90
C PRO A 122 9.16 -15.22 -19.19
N ASP A 123 7.87 -15.01 -19.28
CA ASP A 123 7.18 -13.78 -18.89
C ASP A 123 6.60 -13.85 -17.46
N GLU A 124 6.67 -15.00 -16.81
CA GLU A 124 6.30 -15.15 -15.41
C GLU A 124 7.57 -15.17 -14.56
N ASP A 125 7.87 -14.03 -13.91
CA ASP A 125 8.86 -13.99 -12.86
C ASP A 125 8.40 -14.97 -11.76
N PRO A 126 9.12 -16.08 -11.49
CA PRO A 126 8.73 -17.07 -10.49
C PRO A 126 8.71 -16.49 -9.06
N PHE A 127 9.11 -15.24 -8.89
CA PHE A 127 9.12 -14.50 -7.63
C PHE A 127 8.01 -13.44 -7.52
N ASP A 128 7.18 -13.25 -8.54
CA ASP A 128 6.03 -12.36 -8.49
C ASP A 128 4.82 -13.07 -7.84
N GLU A 129 5.06 -13.71 -6.69
CA GLU A 129 3.99 -14.00 -5.75
C GLU A 129 3.40 -12.67 -5.34
N GLU A 130 2.21 -12.36 -5.80
CA GLU A 130 1.46 -11.15 -5.45
C GLU A 130 1.20 -11.11 -3.94
N ALA A 131 2.25 -10.82 -3.19
CA ALA A 131 2.15 -10.66 -1.76
C ALA A 131 1.55 -9.29 -1.44
N TYR A 132 0.61 -9.27 -0.50
CA TYR A 132 0.03 -8.03 0.01
C TYR A 132 0.38 -7.85 1.48
N THR A 133 0.56 -6.62 1.88
CA THR A 133 0.60 -6.23 3.29
C THR A 133 -0.77 -5.72 3.69
N LEU A 134 -1.37 -6.34 4.70
CA LEU A 134 -2.62 -5.93 5.31
C LEU A 134 -2.34 -5.36 6.70
N VAL A 135 -2.78 -4.14 6.95
CA VAL A 135 -2.78 -3.50 8.26
C VAL A 135 -4.21 -3.28 8.71
N LEU A 136 -4.51 -3.68 9.93
CA LEU A 136 -5.80 -3.47 10.61
C LEU A 136 -5.53 -2.67 11.89
N LEU A 137 -6.17 -1.54 12.03
CA LEU A 137 -6.17 -0.72 13.23
C LEU A 137 -7.59 -0.69 13.80
N GLU A 138 -7.74 -1.05 15.07
CA GLU A 138 -8.93 -0.73 15.83
C GLU A 138 -8.64 0.54 16.63
N ILE A 139 -9.44 1.57 16.40
CA ILE A 139 -9.24 2.89 16.97
C ILE A 139 -10.44 3.32 17.78
N GLN A 140 -10.16 4.06 18.85
CA GLN A 140 -11.16 4.81 19.62
C GLN A 140 -10.87 6.29 19.48
N MET A 141 -11.87 7.05 19.08
CA MET A 141 -11.79 8.49 18.88
C MET A 141 -12.24 9.25 20.12
N GLY A 142 -11.69 10.45 20.33
CA GLY A 142 -12.10 11.32 21.42
C GLY A 142 -11.85 12.80 21.14
N ARG A 143 -12.33 13.64 22.05
CA ARG A 143 -12.23 15.10 21.99
C ARG A 143 -11.53 15.65 23.23
N GLY A 144 -10.96 16.84 23.09
CA GLY A 144 -10.35 17.58 24.20
C GLY A 144 -9.03 16.96 24.65
N VAL A 145 -8.87 16.68 25.94
CA VAL A 145 -7.61 16.20 26.51
C VAL A 145 -7.26 14.82 25.96
N ARG A 146 -6.14 14.75 25.27
CA ARG A 146 -5.64 13.52 24.67
C ARG A 146 -4.94 12.64 25.71
N PRO A 147 -5.20 11.32 25.74
CA PRO A 147 -4.43 10.38 26.56
C PRO A 147 -2.95 10.37 26.20
N GLU A 148 -2.06 10.19 27.18
CA GLU A 148 -0.61 10.21 26.93
C GLU A 148 -0.09 8.99 26.15
N LYS A 149 -0.74 7.82 26.32
CA LYS A 149 -0.26 6.56 25.75
C LYS A 149 -1.06 6.15 24.52
N ASN A 150 -0.35 5.72 23.48
CA ASN A 150 -0.91 5.15 22.23
C ASN A 150 -1.93 6.05 21.53
N SER A 151 -1.91 7.35 21.83
CA SER A 151 -2.82 8.32 21.24
C SER A 151 -2.13 9.14 20.15
N TYR A 152 -2.88 9.48 19.15
CA TYR A 152 -2.46 10.24 17.99
C TYR A 152 -3.33 11.47 17.85
N ASP A 153 -2.71 12.62 17.74
CA ASP A 153 -3.38 13.85 17.33
C ASP A 153 -3.77 13.71 15.85
N ALA A 154 -5.04 13.90 15.55
CA ALA A 154 -5.56 13.61 14.23
C ALA A 154 -5.06 14.59 13.17
N GLU A 155 -4.98 15.89 13.48
CA GLU A 155 -4.51 16.90 12.54
C GLU A 155 -3.03 16.72 12.21
N THR A 156 -2.20 16.53 13.23
CA THR A 156 -0.77 16.30 13.07
C THR A 156 -0.50 15.00 12.31
N THR A 157 -1.20 13.91 12.68
CA THR A 157 -0.99 12.59 12.04
C THR A 157 -1.38 12.60 10.57
N ARG A 158 -2.45 13.28 10.20
CA ARG A 158 -2.88 13.45 8.80
C ARG A 158 -1.82 14.13 7.94
N THR A 159 -1.08 15.08 8.51
CA THR A 159 -0.15 15.95 7.78
C THR A 159 1.24 15.35 7.65
N ILE A 160 1.71 14.61 8.66
CA ILE A 160 3.08 14.06 8.73
C ILE A 160 3.23 12.80 7.85
N ILE A 161 2.15 12.14 7.53
CA ILE A 161 2.07 10.88 6.79
C ILE A 161 1.54 11.18 5.38
#